data_26829f4c3dc6407388e1db53531edaeb
#
_entry.id   26829f4c3dc6407388e1db53531edaeb
#
_cell.length_a   1.000
_cell.length_b   1.000
_cell.length_c   1.000
_cell.angle_alpha   90.00
_cell.angle_beta   90.00
_cell.angle_gamma   90.00
#
_symmetry.space_group_name_H-M   'P 1'
#
loop_
_entity.id
_entity.type
_entity.pdbx_description
1 polymer ?
#
loop_
_entity_poly.entity_id
_entity_poly.type
_entity_poly.pdbx_seq_one_letter_code
_entity_poly.pdbx_strand_id
1 'polypeptide(L)'
;MEKITVLLVEDEQTLAMIIKDTLEGQNFIIHTAADGEEGLRKFFDLRPDVLVADVMMPRMDGFEMVRRIRQTDKQTPVLFLTARSTINDVVEGFELGANDYLKKPFGMQELIIRIKALVGKAFSFTEENPKETTVFEIGDYRFNSVTQRLAFAGSTPTSPDADTEVELSHRESEILKRLCENRNQVVNTQNVLLDLWGDDSFFNSRSLHVFITKPVSYTHL
;
A
#
# COMPACT_ATOMS: atom_id res chain seq x y z
N MET A 1 -15.63 17.41 7.05
CA MET A 1 -14.62 16.38 6.67
C MET A 1 -15.28 15.02 6.83
N GLU A 2 -15.25 14.22 5.81
CA GLU A 2 -15.67 12.82 5.89
C GLU A 2 -14.78 12.05 6.86
N LYS A 3 -15.37 11.17 7.66
CA LYS A 3 -14.60 10.34 8.60
C LYS A 3 -14.00 9.17 7.86
N ILE A 4 -12.75 8.87 8.13
CA ILE A 4 -12.02 7.76 7.54
C ILE A 4 -12.45 6.44 8.19
N THR A 5 -12.88 5.48 7.37
CA THR A 5 -13.30 4.15 7.84
C THR A 5 -12.10 3.19 7.83
N VAL A 6 -11.74 2.69 9.00
CA VAL A 6 -10.65 1.73 9.20
C VAL A 6 -11.22 0.37 9.56
N LEU A 7 -10.82 -0.67 8.86
CA LEU A 7 -11.02 -2.05 9.32
C LEU A 7 -9.75 -2.51 10.03
N LEU A 8 -9.84 -2.75 11.33
CA LEU A 8 -8.78 -3.30 12.17
C LEU A 8 -9.01 -4.80 12.38
N VAL A 9 -8.06 -5.62 11.95
CA VAL A 9 -8.10 -7.07 12.15
C VAL A 9 -6.97 -7.46 13.09
N GLU A 10 -7.32 -7.83 14.32
CA GLU A 10 -6.41 -8.08 15.44
C GLU A 10 -7.05 -9.10 16.38
N ASP A 11 -6.37 -10.20 16.68
CA ASP A 11 -6.90 -11.27 17.55
C ASP A 11 -6.71 -10.97 19.04
N GLU A 12 -5.74 -10.11 19.39
CA GLU A 12 -5.57 -9.65 20.76
C GLU A 12 -6.61 -8.57 21.10
N GLN A 13 -7.70 -8.98 21.76
CA GLN A 13 -8.84 -8.10 22.06
C GLN A 13 -8.46 -6.82 22.82
N THR A 14 -7.50 -6.91 23.76
CA THR A 14 -7.04 -5.76 24.53
C THR A 14 -6.36 -4.73 23.63
N LEU A 15 -5.48 -5.19 22.75
CA LEU A 15 -4.80 -4.32 21.78
C LEU A 15 -5.79 -3.72 20.79
N ALA A 16 -6.70 -4.53 20.27
CA ALA A 16 -7.76 -4.05 19.36
C ALA A 16 -8.61 -2.94 19.99
N MET A 17 -8.98 -3.08 21.28
CA MET A 17 -9.74 -2.09 22.01
C MET A 17 -8.95 -0.78 22.20
N ILE A 18 -7.68 -0.86 22.61
CA ILE A 18 -6.81 0.31 22.81
C ILE A 18 -6.64 1.07 21.48
N ILE A 19 -6.38 0.35 20.38
CA ILE A 19 -6.26 0.96 19.05
C ILE A 19 -7.56 1.64 18.65
N LYS A 20 -8.71 0.94 18.81
CA LYS A 20 -10.02 1.46 18.47
C LYS A 20 -10.31 2.76 19.23
N ASP A 21 -10.22 2.75 20.55
CA ASP A 21 -10.54 3.92 21.39
C ASP A 21 -9.63 5.11 21.03
N THR A 22 -8.34 4.84 20.76
CA THR A 22 -7.40 5.89 20.39
C THR A 22 -7.73 6.50 19.03
N LEU A 23 -8.04 5.68 18.03
CA LEU A 23 -8.32 6.14 16.67
C LEU A 23 -9.69 6.83 16.57
N GLU A 24 -10.73 6.35 17.29
CA GLU A 24 -12.03 7.01 17.34
C GLU A 24 -11.93 8.44 17.89
N GLY A 25 -11.01 8.69 18.82
CA GLY A 25 -10.66 10.02 19.31
C GLY A 25 -9.98 10.94 18.28
N GLN A 26 -9.56 10.40 17.13
CA GLN A 26 -8.83 11.11 16.06
C GLN A 26 -9.62 11.24 14.75
N ASN A 27 -10.95 11.20 14.83
CA ASN A 27 -11.88 11.36 13.69
C ASN A 27 -11.90 10.15 12.72
N PHE A 28 -11.59 8.94 13.18
CA PHE A 28 -11.77 7.70 12.44
C PHE A 28 -13.06 6.99 12.83
N ILE A 29 -13.59 6.13 11.93
CA ILE A 29 -14.61 5.12 12.22
C ILE A 29 -13.92 3.78 12.21
N ILE A 30 -13.94 3.06 13.34
CA ILE A 30 -13.18 1.82 13.47
C ILE A 30 -14.14 0.62 13.55
N HIS A 31 -13.96 -0.30 12.61
CA HIS A 31 -14.56 -1.63 12.67
C HIS A 31 -13.47 -2.64 13.01
N THR A 32 -13.76 -3.56 13.92
CA THR A 32 -12.79 -4.57 14.36
C THR A 32 -13.21 -5.96 13.89
N ALA A 33 -12.23 -6.83 13.64
CA ALA A 33 -12.40 -8.25 13.41
C ALA A 33 -11.33 -9.01 14.21
N ALA A 34 -11.67 -10.22 14.69
CA ALA A 34 -10.82 -10.99 15.58
C ALA A 34 -9.93 -12.02 14.84
N ASP A 35 -10.08 -12.15 13.54
CA ASP A 35 -9.29 -13.05 12.68
C ASP A 35 -9.47 -12.71 11.20
N GLY A 36 -8.65 -13.35 10.35
CA GLY A 36 -8.69 -13.10 8.92
C GLY A 36 -9.98 -13.52 8.22
N GLU A 37 -10.71 -14.52 8.72
CA GLU A 37 -11.99 -14.93 8.11
C GLU A 37 -13.08 -13.88 8.35
N GLU A 38 -13.17 -13.38 9.56
CA GLU A 38 -14.07 -12.28 9.91
C GLU A 38 -13.64 -11.00 9.19
N GLY A 39 -12.34 -10.71 9.16
CA GLY A 39 -11.74 -9.59 8.46
C GLY A 39 -12.10 -9.57 6.98
N LEU A 40 -11.95 -10.71 6.30
CA LEU A 40 -12.28 -10.85 4.89
C LEU A 40 -13.76 -10.55 4.59
N ARG A 41 -14.69 -11.09 5.39
CA ARG A 41 -16.12 -10.79 5.23
C ARG A 41 -16.41 -9.31 5.43
N LYS A 42 -15.94 -8.75 6.55
CA LYS A 42 -16.16 -7.33 6.87
C LYS A 42 -15.54 -6.39 5.84
N PHE A 43 -14.40 -6.75 5.24
CA PHE A 43 -13.76 -5.94 4.21
C PHE A 43 -14.70 -5.69 3.02
N PHE A 44 -15.31 -6.73 2.49
CA PHE A 44 -16.22 -6.59 1.35
C PHE A 44 -17.56 -5.96 1.69
N ASP A 45 -18.04 -6.14 2.92
CA ASP A 45 -19.28 -5.54 3.39
C ASP A 45 -19.12 -4.02 3.64
N LEU A 46 -18.02 -3.62 4.25
CA LEU A 46 -17.76 -2.24 4.70
C LEU A 46 -17.08 -1.37 3.65
N ARG A 47 -16.27 -1.97 2.78
CA ARG A 47 -15.37 -1.26 1.85
C ARG A 47 -14.60 -0.16 2.56
N PRO A 48 -13.70 -0.50 3.49
CA PRO A 48 -12.99 0.48 4.31
C PRO A 48 -12.03 1.33 3.47
N ASP A 49 -11.72 2.52 3.94
CA ASP A 49 -10.71 3.40 3.32
C ASP A 49 -9.29 2.89 3.56
N VAL A 50 -9.08 2.11 4.62
CA VAL A 50 -7.81 1.46 4.93
C VAL A 50 -8.03 0.18 5.75
N LEU A 51 -7.24 -0.85 5.44
CA LEU A 51 -7.14 -2.09 6.22
C LEU A 51 -5.90 -2.05 7.09
N VAL A 52 -6.06 -2.24 8.39
CA VAL A 52 -4.97 -2.45 9.37
C VAL A 52 -5.10 -3.88 9.89
N ALA A 53 -4.10 -4.73 9.68
CA ALA A 53 -4.21 -6.14 9.98
C ALA A 53 -2.97 -6.69 10.68
N ASP A 54 -3.15 -7.47 11.74
CA ASP A 54 -2.08 -8.30 12.26
C ASP A 54 -1.75 -9.41 11.24
N VAL A 55 -0.47 -9.71 11.11
CA VAL A 55 0.00 -10.82 10.30
C VAL A 55 -0.30 -12.16 10.98
N MET A 56 -0.12 -12.25 12.29
CA MET A 56 -0.20 -13.51 13.04
C MET A 56 -1.54 -13.65 13.75
N MET A 57 -2.50 -14.28 13.12
CA MET A 57 -3.82 -14.53 13.69
C MET A 57 -4.24 -16.00 13.52
N PRO A 58 -5.13 -16.50 14.39
CA PRO A 58 -5.68 -17.85 14.25
C PRO A 58 -6.62 -17.96 13.04
N ARG A 59 -6.89 -19.18 12.59
CA ARG A 59 -7.77 -19.55 11.47
C ARG A 59 -7.25 -19.10 10.11
N MET A 60 -7.22 -17.83 9.85
CA MET A 60 -6.65 -17.23 8.65
C MET A 60 -5.70 -16.11 9.07
N ASP A 61 -4.45 -16.20 8.67
CA ASP A 61 -3.45 -15.16 8.92
C ASP A 61 -3.66 -13.92 8.04
N GLY A 62 -2.99 -12.81 8.39
CA GLY A 62 -3.13 -11.55 7.67
C GLY A 62 -2.67 -11.62 6.22
N PHE A 63 -1.65 -12.41 5.92
CA PHE A 63 -1.14 -12.57 4.56
C PHE A 63 -2.13 -13.27 3.65
N GLU A 64 -2.69 -14.39 4.10
CA GLU A 64 -3.69 -15.13 3.34
C GLU A 64 -4.96 -14.30 3.15
N MET A 65 -5.39 -13.54 4.18
CA MET A 65 -6.52 -12.62 4.07
C MET A 65 -6.27 -11.57 2.97
N VAL A 66 -5.12 -10.88 3.02
CA VAL A 66 -4.78 -9.85 2.02
C VAL A 66 -4.60 -10.46 0.64
N ARG A 67 -4.00 -11.64 0.50
CA ARG A 67 -3.90 -12.37 -0.77
C ARG A 67 -5.27 -12.56 -1.42
N ARG A 68 -6.30 -12.94 -0.64
CA ARG A 68 -7.68 -13.10 -1.13
C ARG A 68 -8.33 -11.76 -1.49
N ILE A 69 -8.13 -10.73 -0.67
CA ILE A 69 -8.62 -9.38 -0.97
C ILE A 69 -8.04 -8.89 -2.30
N ARG A 70 -6.74 -9.05 -2.51
CA ARG A 70 -6.02 -8.57 -3.72
C ARG A 70 -6.43 -9.26 -5.03
N GLN A 71 -7.18 -10.36 -4.97
CA GLN A 71 -7.78 -10.95 -6.16
C GLN A 71 -8.85 -10.04 -6.79
N THR A 72 -9.50 -9.19 -5.97
CA THR A 72 -10.60 -8.33 -6.42
C THR A 72 -10.40 -6.84 -6.11
N ASP A 73 -9.68 -6.50 -5.05
CA ASP A 73 -9.35 -5.12 -4.66
C ASP A 73 -7.84 -4.94 -4.60
N LYS A 74 -7.31 -4.10 -5.47
CA LYS A 74 -5.88 -3.74 -5.53
C LYS A 74 -5.61 -2.35 -4.96
N GLN A 75 -6.66 -1.58 -4.65
CA GLN A 75 -6.56 -0.15 -4.35
C GLN A 75 -6.56 0.16 -2.86
N THR A 76 -7.43 -0.50 -2.08
CA THR A 76 -7.53 -0.22 -0.65
C THR A 76 -6.17 -0.36 0.04
N PRO A 77 -5.66 0.69 0.68
CA PRO A 77 -4.38 0.63 1.37
C PRO A 77 -4.39 -0.40 2.51
N VAL A 78 -3.29 -1.13 2.63
CA VAL A 78 -3.09 -2.14 3.69
C VAL A 78 -1.85 -1.80 4.50
N LEU A 79 -2.03 -1.69 5.83
CA LEU A 79 -0.99 -1.59 6.84
C LEU A 79 -0.93 -2.87 7.64
N PHE A 80 0.18 -3.59 7.60
CA PHE A 80 0.37 -4.73 8.48
C PHE A 80 0.93 -4.32 9.84
N LEU A 81 0.36 -4.88 10.91
CA LEU A 81 0.94 -4.91 12.25
C LEU A 81 1.63 -6.26 12.44
N THR A 82 2.85 -6.30 12.98
CA THR A 82 3.54 -7.58 13.10
C THR A 82 4.57 -7.64 14.20
N ALA A 83 4.63 -8.77 14.89
CA ALA A 83 5.76 -9.15 15.73
C ALA A 83 6.91 -9.77 14.91
N ARG A 84 6.63 -10.24 13.69
CA ARG A 84 7.64 -10.78 12.77
C ARG A 84 8.53 -9.65 12.26
N SER A 85 9.83 -9.86 12.33
CA SER A 85 10.84 -8.87 11.95
C SER A 85 11.87 -9.42 10.96
N THR A 86 11.59 -10.58 10.36
CA THR A 86 12.50 -11.11 9.35
C THR A 86 12.32 -10.37 8.02
N ILE A 87 13.41 -10.23 7.29
CA ILE A 87 13.40 -9.58 5.98
C ILE A 87 12.41 -10.27 5.02
N ASN A 88 12.32 -11.60 5.10
CA ASN A 88 11.46 -12.39 4.25
C ASN A 88 9.96 -12.10 4.51
N ASP A 89 9.55 -11.95 5.77
CA ASP A 89 8.15 -11.63 6.10
C ASP A 89 7.75 -10.25 5.54
N VAL A 90 8.64 -9.28 5.62
CA VAL A 90 8.41 -7.93 5.08
C VAL A 90 8.32 -7.95 3.55
N VAL A 91 9.23 -8.66 2.90
CA VAL A 91 9.22 -8.83 1.43
C VAL A 91 7.93 -9.50 0.98
N GLU A 92 7.54 -10.63 1.62
CA GLU A 92 6.29 -11.32 1.32
C GLU A 92 5.07 -10.40 1.43
N GLY A 93 4.97 -9.61 2.52
CA GLY A 93 3.85 -8.69 2.73
C GLY A 93 3.74 -7.62 1.64
N PHE A 94 4.86 -7.06 1.18
CA PHE A 94 4.86 -6.09 0.09
C PHE A 94 4.58 -6.74 -1.27
N GLU A 95 5.06 -7.95 -1.53
CA GLU A 95 4.72 -8.72 -2.72
C GLU A 95 3.23 -9.04 -2.81
N LEU A 96 2.58 -9.23 -1.65
CA LEU A 96 1.14 -9.38 -1.54
C LEU A 96 0.35 -8.07 -1.77
N GLY A 97 1.04 -6.94 -1.91
CA GLY A 97 0.41 -5.64 -2.16
C GLY A 97 0.07 -4.86 -0.90
N ALA A 98 0.77 -5.09 0.21
CA ALA A 98 0.72 -4.19 1.36
C ALA A 98 1.36 -2.83 1.01
N ASN A 99 0.88 -1.78 1.64
CA ASN A 99 1.35 -0.43 1.43
C ASN A 99 2.34 0.03 2.51
N ASP A 100 2.25 -0.55 3.70
CA ASP A 100 3.14 -0.22 4.82
C ASP A 100 3.18 -1.36 5.86
N TYR A 101 4.17 -1.28 6.75
CA TYR A 101 4.45 -2.27 7.78
C TYR A 101 4.79 -1.58 9.10
N LEU A 102 4.14 -1.98 10.20
CA LEU A 102 4.40 -1.44 11.53
C LEU A 102 4.76 -2.56 12.50
N LYS A 103 5.99 -2.50 13.02
CA LYS A 103 6.51 -3.54 13.92
C LYS A 103 5.96 -3.37 15.33
N LYS A 104 5.46 -4.45 15.93
CA LYS A 104 5.10 -4.51 17.36
C LYS A 104 6.37 -4.68 18.22
N PRO A 105 6.51 -3.96 19.36
CA PRO A 105 5.60 -2.95 19.91
C PRO A 105 5.76 -1.59 19.19
N PHE A 106 4.67 -0.86 19.01
CA PHE A 106 4.62 0.44 18.34
C PHE A 106 3.92 1.49 19.20
N GLY A 107 4.19 2.77 18.88
CA GLY A 107 3.49 3.90 19.49
C GLY A 107 2.16 4.19 18.76
N MET A 108 1.11 4.57 19.51
CA MET A 108 -0.18 4.95 18.89
C MET A 108 -0.06 6.12 17.96
N GLN A 109 0.82 7.08 18.24
CA GLN A 109 1.06 8.23 17.36
C GLN A 109 1.66 7.81 16.00
N GLU A 110 2.55 6.83 16.01
CA GLU A 110 3.12 6.28 14.79
C GLU A 110 2.05 5.60 13.92
N LEU A 111 1.20 4.76 14.55
CA LEU A 111 0.07 4.12 13.87
C LEU A 111 -0.86 5.16 13.22
N ILE A 112 -1.24 6.23 13.96
CA ILE A 112 -2.10 7.31 13.47
C ILE A 112 -1.48 8.00 12.26
N ILE A 113 -0.19 8.36 12.33
CA ILE A 113 0.52 9.05 11.25
C ILE A 113 0.57 8.18 10.00
N ARG A 114 0.88 6.88 10.13
CA ARG A 114 0.92 5.94 9.02
C ARG A 114 -0.46 5.76 8.36
N ILE A 115 -1.52 5.59 9.14
CA ILE A 115 -2.89 5.51 8.61
C ILE A 115 -3.25 6.79 7.86
N LYS A 116 -3.02 7.98 8.45
CA LYS A 116 -3.28 9.26 7.78
C LYS A 116 -2.48 9.42 6.49
N ALA A 117 -1.21 9.00 6.47
CA ALA A 117 -0.38 9.06 5.27
C ALA A 117 -0.91 8.16 4.16
N LEU A 118 -1.40 6.97 4.49
CA LEU A 118 -1.98 6.04 3.53
C LEU A 118 -3.29 6.58 2.93
N VAL A 119 -4.18 7.07 3.78
CA VAL A 119 -5.49 7.59 3.35
C VAL A 119 -5.39 8.98 2.74
N GLY A 120 -4.55 9.87 3.28
CA GLY A 120 -4.35 11.21 2.73
C GLY A 120 -3.89 11.22 1.29
N LYS A 121 -3.13 10.22 0.89
CA LYS A 121 -2.73 9.99 -0.50
C LYS A 121 -3.88 9.48 -1.37
N ALA A 122 -4.76 8.65 -0.83
CA ALA A 122 -5.94 8.17 -1.54
C ALA A 122 -6.96 9.30 -1.82
N PHE A 123 -7.11 10.27 -0.90
CA PHE A 123 -8.01 11.42 -1.08
C PHE A 123 -7.41 12.55 -1.92
N SER A 124 -6.09 12.64 -2.04
CA SER A 124 -5.44 13.68 -2.87
C SER A 124 -5.71 13.53 -4.36
N PHE A 125 -6.20 12.38 -4.81
CA PHE A 125 -6.55 12.14 -6.21
C PHE A 125 -7.90 12.78 -6.65
N THR A 126 -8.70 13.33 -5.71
CA THR A 126 -9.97 13.97 -6.04
C THR A 126 -9.90 15.50 -6.16
N GLU A 127 -8.79 16.14 -5.79
CA GLU A 127 -8.57 17.55 -6.07
C GLU A 127 -7.69 17.70 -7.33
N GLU A 128 -8.35 17.96 -8.45
CA GLU A 128 -7.74 18.32 -9.72
C GLU A 128 -6.82 19.54 -9.55
N ASN A 129 -5.52 19.30 -9.47
CA ASN A 129 -4.54 20.36 -9.64
C ASN A 129 -4.16 20.37 -11.15
N PRO A 130 -4.63 21.35 -11.96
CA PRO A 130 -4.60 21.28 -13.42
C PRO A 130 -3.21 21.46 -14.05
N LYS A 131 -2.12 21.28 -13.30
CA LYS A 131 -0.73 21.46 -13.79
C LYS A 131 0.20 20.28 -13.58
N GLU A 132 -0.25 19.17 -13.00
CA GLU A 132 0.61 18.00 -12.87
C GLU A 132 0.44 17.06 -14.08
N THR A 133 1.58 16.70 -14.69
CA THR A 133 1.59 15.67 -15.71
C THR A 133 1.16 14.34 -15.09
N THR A 134 0.01 13.82 -15.50
CA THR A 134 -0.56 12.58 -14.95
C THR A 134 -0.22 11.35 -15.80
N VAL A 135 0.23 11.57 -17.03
CA VAL A 135 0.61 10.50 -17.96
C VAL A 135 2.07 10.65 -18.35
N PHE A 136 2.85 9.59 -18.12
CA PHE A 136 4.27 9.54 -18.42
C PHE A 136 4.55 8.50 -19.50
N GLU A 137 5.47 8.81 -20.41
CA GLU A 137 6.00 7.85 -21.39
C GLU A 137 7.35 7.32 -20.90
N ILE A 138 7.46 5.99 -20.78
CA ILE A 138 8.63 5.27 -20.25
C ILE A 138 9.03 4.22 -21.30
N GLY A 139 9.95 4.56 -22.20
CA GLY A 139 10.26 3.71 -23.34
C GLY A 139 8.99 3.41 -24.15
N ASP A 140 8.68 2.13 -24.33
CA ASP A 140 7.49 1.67 -25.05
C ASP A 140 6.24 1.56 -24.14
N TYR A 141 6.28 2.09 -22.92
CA TYR A 141 5.18 2.03 -21.98
C TYR A 141 4.60 3.41 -21.70
N ARG A 142 3.30 3.44 -21.41
CA ARG A 142 2.57 4.61 -20.94
C ARG A 142 2.06 4.35 -19.52
N PHE A 143 2.50 5.18 -18.59
CA PHE A 143 2.09 5.14 -17.20
C PHE A 143 1.13 6.28 -16.88
N ASN A 144 -0.04 5.96 -16.35
CA ASN A 144 -1.00 6.93 -15.84
C ASN A 144 -1.01 6.86 -14.31
N SER A 145 -0.52 7.90 -13.65
CA SER A 145 -0.40 7.95 -12.19
C SER A 145 -1.74 8.09 -11.47
N VAL A 146 -2.78 8.60 -12.13
CA VAL A 146 -4.13 8.75 -11.57
C VAL A 146 -4.87 7.42 -11.58
N THR A 147 -4.87 6.73 -12.72
CA THR A 147 -5.51 5.41 -12.83
C THR A 147 -4.62 4.27 -12.35
N GLN A 148 -3.36 4.57 -12.00
CA GLN A 148 -2.35 3.61 -11.54
C GLN A 148 -2.09 2.48 -12.55
N ARG A 149 -2.20 2.78 -13.85
CA ARG A 149 -2.05 1.81 -14.92
C ARG A 149 -0.80 2.05 -15.74
N LEU A 150 -0.10 0.94 -16.00
CA LEU A 150 1.06 0.86 -16.90
C LEU A 150 0.66 0.04 -18.11
N ALA A 151 0.60 0.67 -19.28
CA ALA A 151 0.20 0.05 -20.53
C ALA A 151 1.36 0.00 -21.52
N PHE A 152 1.51 -1.09 -22.27
CA PHE A 152 2.44 -1.18 -23.38
C PHE A 152 1.89 -0.37 -24.55
N ALA A 153 2.67 0.56 -25.07
CA ALA A 153 2.32 1.45 -26.18
C ALA A 153 3.12 1.15 -27.46
N GLY A 154 3.99 0.13 -27.43
CA GLY A 154 4.83 -0.29 -28.58
C GLY A 154 4.02 -1.01 -29.68
N SER A 155 4.60 -1.05 -30.89
CA SER A 155 3.92 -1.58 -32.09
C SER A 155 3.80 -3.10 -32.16
N THR A 156 4.56 -3.83 -31.34
CA THR A 156 4.53 -5.32 -31.27
C THR A 156 4.82 -5.78 -29.84
N PRO A 157 3.89 -6.54 -29.21
CA PRO A 157 4.19 -7.18 -27.93
C PRO A 157 5.33 -8.18 -28.11
N THR A 158 6.31 -8.16 -27.24
CA THR A 158 7.47 -9.07 -27.29
C THR A 158 7.13 -10.52 -26.92
N SER A 159 5.90 -10.77 -26.45
CA SER A 159 5.37 -12.11 -26.14
C SER A 159 3.85 -12.14 -26.31
N PRO A 160 3.26 -13.24 -26.82
CA PRO A 160 1.80 -13.39 -26.97
C PRO A 160 1.04 -13.44 -25.65
N ASP A 161 1.72 -13.64 -24.50
CA ASP A 161 1.15 -13.70 -23.16
C ASP A 161 1.45 -12.42 -22.32
N ALA A 162 2.00 -11.37 -22.95
CA ALA A 162 2.26 -10.12 -22.25
C ALA A 162 0.93 -9.39 -22.03
N ASP A 163 0.52 -9.28 -20.76
CA ASP A 163 -0.55 -8.36 -20.39
C ASP A 163 -0.19 -6.96 -20.89
N THR A 164 -0.99 -6.47 -21.84
CA THR A 164 -0.77 -5.16 -22.44
C THR A 164 -1.00 -4.01 -21.47
N GLU A 165 -1.62 -4.27 -20.33
CA GLU A 165 -1.90 -3.29 -19.29
C GLU A 165 -1.79 -3.95 -17.91
N VAL A 166 -1.01 -3.33 -17.01
CA VAL A 166 -0.81 -3.76 -15.62
C VAL A 166 -1.34 -2.67 -14.68
N GLU A 167 -2.17 -3.06 -13.72
CA GLU A 167 -2.62 -2.20 -12.63
C GLU A 167 -1.62 -2.26 -11.49
N LEU A 168 -1.01 -1.11 -11.18
CA LEU A 168 -0.04 -0.96 -10.12
C LEU A 168 -0.74 -0.72 -8.78
N SER A 169 -0.16 -1.22 -7.70
CA SER A 169 -0.59 -0.80 -6.37
C SER A 169 -0.29 0.69 -6.17
N HIS A 170 -1.00 1.31 -5.22
CA HIS A 170 -0.80 2.73 -4.92
C HIS A 170 0.70 3.07 -4.68
N ARG A 171 1.41 2.23 -3.93
CA ARG A 171 2.83 2.47 -3.60
C ARG A 171 3.75 2.32 -4.83
N GLU A 172 3.50 1.34 -5.67
CA GLU A 172 4.23 1.18 -6.93
C GLU A 172 4.03 2.38 -7.85
N SER A 173 2.79 2.86 -7.94
CA SER A 173 2.43 4.05 -8.72
C SER A 173 3.13 5.31 -8.22
N GLU A 174 3.14 5.56 -6.91
CA GLU A 174 3.81 6.72 -6.29
C GLU A 174 5.33 6.72 -6.55
N ILE A 175 5.98 5.56 -6.40
CA ILE A 175 7.41 5.43 -6.66
C ILE A 175 7.70 5.66 -8.14
N LEU A 176 6.92 5.05 -9.02
CA LEU A 176 7.10 5.19 -10.47
C LEU A 176 6.87 6.64 -10.93
N LYS A 177 5.83 7.32 -10.39
CA LYS A 177 5.58 8.75 -10.63
C LYS A 177 6.80 9.57 -10.25
N ARG A 178 7.37 9.35 -9.06
CA ARG A 178 8.53 10.10 -8.58
C ARG A 178 9.77 9.88 -9.45
N LEU A 179 9.99 8.66 -9.92
CA LEU A 179 11.09 8.38 -10.86
C LEU A 179 10.88 9.08 -12.20
N CYS A 180 9.64 9.11 -12.72
CA CYS A 180 9.30 9.80 -13.96
C CYS A 180 9.48 11.32 -13.86
N GLU A 181 9.07 11.92 -12.75
CA GLU A 181 9.24 13.37 -12.49
C GLU A 181 10.71 13.77 -12.37
N ASN A 182 11.56 12.87 -11.91
CA ASN A 182 13.01 13.08 -11.78
C ASN A 182 13.82 12.37 -12.87
N ARG A 183 13.26 12.25 -14.06
CA ARG A 183 13.90 11.55 -15.20
C ARG A 183 15.29 12.12 -15.48
N ASN A 184 16.27 11.22 -15.64
CA ASN A 184 17.69 11.55 -15.87
C ASN A 184 18.37 12.29 -14.71
N GLN A 185 17.80 12.24 -13.51
CA GLN A 185 18.41 12.80 -12.30
C GLN A 185 18.62 11.68 -11.27
N VAL A 186 19.60 11.88 -10.38
CA VAL A 186 19.80 10.99 -9.25
C VAL A 186 18.73 11.30 -8.20
N VAL A 187 17.86 10.34 -7.94
CA VAL A 187 16.86 10.43 -6.88
C VAL A 187 17.47 9.95 -5.57
N ASN A 188 17.50 10.80 -4.56
CA ASN A 188 18.03 10.44 -3.25
C ASN A 188 17.06 9.47 -2.55
N THR A 189 17.53 8.24 -2.31
CA THR A 189 16.76 7.18 -1.66
C THR A 189 16.20 7.61 -0.31
N GLN A 190 16.97 8.31 0.50
CA GLN A 190 16.56 8.78 1.82
C GLN A 190 15.38 9.75 1.74
N ASN A 191 15.40 10.68 0.78
CA ASN A 191 14.27 11.60 0.57
C ASN A 191 13.01 10.84 0.14
N VAL A 192 13.15 9.84 -0.74
CA VAL A 192 12.02 8.98 -1.14
C VAL A 192 11.43 8.25 0.06
N LEU A 193 12.29 7.69 0.93
CA LEU A 193 11.86 6.99 2.13
C LEU A 193 11.15 7.91 3.10
N LEU A 194 11.72 9.07 3.39
CA LEU A 194 11.10 10.08 4.27
C LEU A 194 9.74 10.56 3.75
N ASP A 195 9.65 10.83 2.45
CA ASP A 195 8.41 11.33 1.86
C ASP A 195 7.31 10.26 1.77
N LEU A 196 7.68 9.01 1.49
CA LEU A 196 6.70 7.94 1.31
C LEU A 196 6.38 7.17 2.60
N TRP A 197 7.32 7.04 3.51
CA TRP A 197 7.17 6.27 4.76
C TRP A 197 7.34 7.09 6.04
N GLY A 198 7.85 8.31 5.94
CA GLY A 198 8.08 9.17 7.10
C GLY A 198 9.40 8.91 7.84
N ASP A 199 10.11 7.85 7.52
CA ASP A 199 11.44 7.52 8.04
C ASP A 199 12.29 6.75 7.02
N ASP A 200 13.61 6.71 7.24
CA ASP A 200 14.60 6.02 6.42
C ASP A 200 15.08 4.70 7.04
N SER A 201 14.23 4.05 7.82
CA SER A 201 14.57 2.80 8.49
C SER A 201 15.02 1.70 7.52
N PHE A 202 15.77 0.74 8.04
CA PHE A 202 16.22 -0.43 7.27
C PHE A 202 15.06 -1.18 6.58
N PHE A 203 13.90 -1.28 7.26
CA PHE A 203 12.72 -1.93 6.71
C PHE A 203 12.15 -1.19 5.51
N ASN A 204 12.04 0.14 5.61
CA ASN A 204 11.55 0.99 4.52
C ASN A 204 12.50 0.96 3.32
N SER A 205 13.81 0.91 3.54
CA SER A 205 14.81 0.75 2.45
C SER A 205 14.64 -0.56 1.69
N ARG A 206 14.34 -1.67 2.38
CA ARG A 206 14.06 -2.96 1.75
C ARG A 206 12.74 -2.96 0.99
N SER A 207 11.72 -2.34 1.57
CA SER A 207 10.42 -2.15 0.93
C SER A 207 10.56 -1.38 -0.38
N LEU A 208 11.29 -0.27 -0.37
CA LEU A 208 11.55 0.52 -1.57
C LEU A 208 12.22 -0.32 -2.68
N HIS A 209 13.17 -1.19 -2.30
CA HIS A 209 13.85 -2.06 -3.28
C HIS A 209 12.85 -3.01 -3.97
N VAL A 210 11.95 -3.63 -3.22
CA VAL A 210 10.90 -4.50 -3.78
C VAL A 210 10.00 -3.73 -4.75
N PHE A 211 9.54 -2.54 -4.34
CA PHE A 211 8.68 -1.71 -5.18
C PHE A 211 9.36 -1.19 -6.45
N ILE A 212 10.67 -0.95 -6.43
CA ILE A 212 11.41 -0.56 -7.65
C ILE A 212 11.58 -1.77 -8.58
N THR A 213 11.86 -2.94 -8.03
CA THR A 213 12.13 -4.15 -8.82
C THR A 213 10.90 -4.62 -9.60
N LYS A 214 9.70 -4.52 -9.01
CA LYS A 214 8.45 -4.94 -9.68
C LYS A 214 8.16 -4.19 -10.99
N PRO A 215 8.08 -2.84 -11.02
CA PRO A 215 7.86 -2.10 -12.27
C PRO A 215 8.92 -2.39 -13.33
N VAL A 216 10.19 -2.55 -12.92
CA VAL A 216 11.28 -2.94 -13.82
C VAL A 216 11.03 -4.33 -14.44
N SER A 217 10.49 -5.29 -13.67
CA SER A 217 10.17 -6.62 -14.20
C SER A 217 9.03 -6.58 -15.23
N TYR A 218 8.08 -5.66 -15.10
CA TYR A 218 6.98 -5.48 -16.07
C TYR A 218 7.43 -4.81 -17.35
N THR A 219 8.40 -3.90 -17.27
CA THR A 219 8.87 -3.10 -18.42
C THR A 219 10.06 -3.73 -19.13
N HIS A 220 10.62 -4.83 -18.63
CA HIS A 220 11.87 -5.43 -19.15
C HIS A 220 13.03 -4.44 -19.31
N LEU A 221 13.07 -3.38 -18.47
CA LEU A 221 14.10 -2.36 -18.41
C LEU A 221 15.29 -2.79 -17.54
#